data_1a8a67379731cacb3f928d1e781386f6
#
_entry.id   1a8a67379731cacb3f928d1e781386f6
#
_cell.length_a   1.000
_cell.length_b   1.000
_cell.length_c   1.000
_cell.angle_alpha   90.00
_cell.angle_beta   90.00
_cell.angle_gamma   90.00
#
_symmetry.space_group_name_H-M   'P 1'
#
loop_
_entity.id
_entity.type
_entity.pdbx_description
1 polymer ?
#
loop_
_entity_poly.entity_id
_entity_poly.type
_entity_poly.pdbx_seq_one_letter_code
_entity_poly.pdbx_strand_id
1 'polypeptide(L)'
;MGQGRLAIVYFTDSSEYETVYKDKDGTYQKRTIPYPNTSDGLFNFDEFVEEMPEIKDTYTKLTAYLNKQNTLGRAKTFFYKYPNSKAFKQWFIETFFPFIVTNEQLVVNIIFNGEDVTVKKGNIESETERKPFEINLAEGNKSFMLWLIKKGTQMHGENPVTCFARNLKADLSNGKLSYSIDNNDGYLLYLTSEYFDEHVDTKGEKIEIPVDDILKINKKINEILDIEFSSIIENNQKETKRNSLIPQHN
;
A
#
# COMPACT_ATOMS: atom_id res chain seq x y z
N MET A 1 -7.81 -6.94 -14.92
CA MET A 1 -6.54 -6.95 -15.67
C MET A 1 -6.37 -5.65 -16.46
N GLY A 2 -5.30 -4.88 -16.30
CA GLY A 2 -4.89 -3.88 -17.28
C GLY A 2 -4.89 -2.41 -16.92
N GLN A 3 -5.42 -1.96 -15.79
CA GLN A 3 -5.39 -0.53 -15.43
C GLN A 3 -3.95 0.00 -15.26
N GLY A 4 -3.03 -0.79 -14.71
CA GLY A 4 -1.62 -0.39 -14.58
C GLY A 4 -0.91 -0.21 -15.92
N ARG A 5 -1.24 -1.02 -16.93
CA ARG A 5 -0.68 -0.88 -18.28
C ARG A 5 -1.21 0.36 -18.99
N LEU A 6 -2.49 0.67 -18.81
CA LEU A 6 -3.10 1.89 -19.35
C LEU A 6 -2.51 3.15 -18.71
N ALA A 7 -2.15 3.11 -17.43
CA ALA A 7 -1.51 4.23 -16.75
C ALA A 7 -0.16 4.58 -17.41
N ILE A 8 0.64 3.59 -17.80
CA ILE A 8 1.92 3.83 -18.49
C ILE A 8 1.67 4.57 -19.82
N VAL A 9 0.76 4.07 -20.65
CA VAL A 9 0.42 4.71 -21.95
C VAL A 9 -0.10 6.13 -21.75
N TYR A 10 -0.83 6.35 -20.67
CA TYR A 10 -1.49 7.62 -20.42
C TYR A 10 -0.58 8.70 -19.84
N PHE A 11 0.46 8.31 -19.09
CA PHE A 11 1.35 9.22 -18.37
C PHE A 11 2.73 9.37 -19.01
N THR A 12 3.07 8.55 -20.02
CA THR A 12 4.39 8.58 -20.65
C THR A 12 4.29 8.80 -22.15
N ASP A 13 5.32 9.38 -22.75
CA ASP A 13 5.41 9.53 -24.21
C ASP A 13 5.93 8.27 -24.86
N SER A 14 6.82 7.60 -24.19
CA SER A 14 7.37 6.31 -24.57
C SER A 14 7.73 5.52 -23.34
N SER A 15 7.69 4.22 -23.45
CA SER A 15 8.18 3.31 -22.41
C SER A 15 8.76 2.06 -23.07
N GLU A 16 9.64 1.40 -22.33
CA GLU A 16 10.32 0.20 -22.76
C GLU A 16 10.33 -0.81 -21.64
N TYR A 17 9.92 -2.04 -21.95
CA TYR A 17 10.10 -3.19 -21.10
C TYR A 17 11.35 -3.96 -21.52
N GLU A 18 12.25 -4.17 -20.59
CA GLU A 18 13.39 -5.05 -20.72
C GLU A 18 13.20 -6.21 -19.75
N THR A 19 13.16 -7.42 -20.27
CA THR A 19 12.99 -8.61 -19.44
C THR A 19 14.10 -9.60 -19.76
N VAL A 20 14.79 -10.09 -18.72
CA VAL A 20 15.70 -11.24 -18.83
C VAL A 20 15.02 -12.44 -18.20
N TYR A 21 14.91 -13.50 -18.97
CA TYR A 21 14.27 -14.74 -18.56
C TYR A 21 15.11 -15.94 -18.99
N LYS A 22 14.87 -17.07 -18.34
CA LYS A 22 15.46 -18.34 -18.69
C LYS A 22 14.48 -19.11 -19.57
N ASP A 23 14.91 -19.48 -20.77
CA ASP A 23 14.08 -20.25 -21.67
C ASP A 23 14.02 -21.74 -21.29
N LYS A 24 13.33 -22.54 -22.08
CA LYS A 24 13.13 -23.97 -21.83
C LYS A 24 14.43 -24.77 -21.85
N ASP A 25 15.43 -24.31 -22.59
CA ASP A 25 16.74 -24.95 -22.75
C ASP A 25 17.71 -24.49 -21.65
N GLY A 26 17.28 -23.60 -20.79
CA GLY A 26 18.06 -23.08 -19.67
C GLY A 26 18.96 -21.91 -20.03
N THR A 27 18.88 -21.39 -21.25
CA THR A 27 19.62 -20.22 -21.73
C THR A 27 18.95 -18.95 -21.29
N TYR A 28 19.74 -17.95 -20.86
CA TYR A 28 19.22 -16.65 -20.53
C TYR A 28 19.01 -15.82 -21.80
N GLN A 29 17.82 -15.29 -21.93
CA GLN A 29 17.44 -14.43 -23.04
C GLN A 29 16.94 -13.10 -22.51
N LYS A 30 17.31 -12.04 -23.21
CA LYS A 30 16.82 -10.68 -22.97
C LYS A 30 15.79 -10.35 -24.05
N ARG A 31 14.63 -9.90 -23.61
CA ARG A 31 13.57 -9.41 -24.46
C ARG A 31 13.38 -7.92 -24.21
N THR A 32 13.44 -7.12 -25.25
CA THR A 32 13.14 -5.68 -25.19
C THR A 32 11.88 -5.41 -25.99
N ILE A 33 10.90 -4.81 -25.35
CA ILE A 33 9.60 -4.47 -25.96
C ILE A 33 9.41 -2.96 -25.84
N PRO A 34 9.56 -2.21 -26.95
CA PRO A 34 9.17 -0.81 -26.98
C PRO A 34 7.65 -0.69 -26.83
N TYR A 35 7.21 0.21 -25.98
CA TYR A 35 5.80 0.45 -25.73
C TYR A 35 5.42 1.82 -26.32
N PRO A 36 4.93 1.87 -27.56
CA PRO A 36 4.59 3.13 -28.21
C PRO A 36 3.29 3.69 -27.61
N ASN A 37 3.25 5.01 -27.48
CA ASN A 37 2.11 5.74 -26.91
C ASN A 37 0.96 5.98 -27.90
N THR A 38 0.89 5.25 -28.97
CA THR A 38 -0.20 5.36 -29.95
C THR A 38 -1.16 4.21 -29.79
N SER A 39 -2.44 4.45 -30.06
CA SER A 39 -3.46 3.40 -30.04
C SER A 39 -3.11 2.21 -30.95
N ASP A 40 -2.43 2.47 -32.05
CA ASP A 40 -1.99 1.46 -33.01
C ASP A 40 -0.80 0.66 -32.48
N GLY A 41 0.04 1.25 -31.64
CA GLY A 41 1.21 0.61 -31.04
C GLY A 41 0.91 -0.33 -29.89
N LEU A 42 -0.29 -0.30 -29.33
CA LEU A 42 -0.71 -1.25 -28.28
C LEU A 42 -0.77 -2.71 -28.76
N PHE A 43 -0.79 -2.93 -30.06
CA PHE A 43 -1.00 -4.24 -30.69
C PHE A 43 0.14 -4.67 -31.63
N ASN A 44 1.08 -3.78 -31.94
CA ASN A 44 2.24 -4.07 -32.78
C ASN A 44 3.52 -3.97 -31.94
N PHE A 45 3.96 -5.10 -31.43
CA PHE A 45 5.22 -5.19 -30.70
C PHE A 45 6.31 -5.71 -31.66
N ASP A 46 7.22 -4.83 -32.03
CA ASP A 46 8.51 -5.27 -32.53
C ASP A 46 9.31 -5.78 -31.34
N GLU A 47 9.42 -7.08 -31.24
CA GLU A 47 10.08 -7.77 -30.15
C GLU A 47 11.54 -8.06 -30.56
N PHE A 48 12.48 -7.55 -29.78
CA PHE A 48 13.89 -7.89 -29.91
C PHE A 48 14.26 -8.90 -28.86
N VAL A 49 14.76 -10.08 -29.29
CA VAL A 49 15.27 -11.12 -28.41
C VAL A 49 16.76 -11.31 -28.65
N GLU A 50 17.54 -11.21 -27.61
CA GLU A 50 18.99 -11.40 -27.62
C GLU A 50 19.38 -12.51 -26.64
N GLU A 51 20.32 -13.38 -27.02
CA GLU A 51 20.94 -14.33 -26.08
C GLU A 51 21.90 -13.58 -25.14
N MET A 52 21.80 -13.86 -23.83
CA MET A 52 22.61 -13.20 -22.80
C MET A 52 23.36 -14.25 -21.96
N PRO A 53 24.40 -14.90 -22.51
CA PRO A 53 25.08 -16.01 -21.84
C PRO A 53 25.79 -15.58 -20.53
N GLU A 54 26.09 -14.32 -20.36
CA GLU A 54 26.80 -13.80 -19.18
C GLU A 54 25.88 -13.45 -17.98
N ILE A 55 24.57 -13.35 -18.20
CA ILE A 55 23.60 -13.00 -17.15
C ILE A 55 23.21 -14.27 -16.39
N LYS A 56 23.22 -14.18 -15.05
CA LYS A 56 22.86 -15.29 -14.16
C LYS A 56 21.54 -15.10 -13.42
N ASP A 57 20.93 -13.90 -13.53
CA ASP A 57 19.70 -13.55 -12.82
C ASP A 57 18.59 -13.12 -13.80
N THR A 58 17.37 -13.43 -13.43
CA THR A 58 16.17 -12.97 -14.15
C THR A 58 15.70 -11.65 -13.59
N TYR A 59 15.31 -10.71 -14.45
CA TYR A 59 14.72 -9.44 -14.04
C TYR A 59 13.74 -8.89 -15.06
N THR A 60 12.91 -7.97 -14.64
CA THR A 60 12.10 -7.12 -15.52
C THR A 60 12.33 -5.66 -15.14
N LYS A 61 12.67 -4.84 -16.13
CA LYS A 61 12.87 -3.41 -16.00
C LYS A 61 11.87 -2.69 -16.90
N LEU A 62 11.17 -1.74 -16.33
CA LEU A 62 10.34 -0.79 -17.08
C LEU A 62 11.03 0.57 -17.05
N THR A 63 11.29 1.10 -18.24
CA THR A 63 11.75 2.48 -18.42
C THR A 63 10.61 3.29 -19.03
N ALA A 64 10.20 4.35 -18.36
CA ALA A 64 9.11 5.21 -18.80
C ALA A 64 9.59 6.66 -18.93
N TYR A 65 9.40 7.24 -20.11
CA TYR A 65 9.83 8.61 -20.43
C TYR A 65 8.64 9.55 -20.34
N LEU A 66 8.68 10.48 -19.40
CA LEU A 66 7.63 11.47 -19.19
C LEU A 66 7.84 12.68 -20.09
N ASN A 67 6.86 13.00 -20.92
CA ASN A 67 6.90 14.25 -21.69
C ASN A 67 6.52 15.44 -20.82
N LYS A 68 7.40 16.43 -20.82
CA LYS A 68 7.17 17.67 -20.08
C LYS A 68 6.00 18.51 -20.65
N GLN A 69 5.59 18.30 -21.89
CA GLN A 69 4.58 19.13 -22.54
C GLN A 69 3.15 18.62 -22.36
N ASN A 70 2.92 17.31 -22.45
CA ASN A 70 1.57 16.73 -22.35
C ASN A 70 1.15 16.34 -20.93
N THR A 71 2.12 16.10 -20.06
CA THR A 71 1.91 15.71 -18.65
C THR A 71 1.72 16.88 -17.69
N LEU A 72 1.81 18.13 -18.16
CA LEU A 72 1.82 19.33 -17.31
C LEU A 72 0.62 19.44 -16.33
N GLY A 73 -0.57 18.96 -16.69
CA GLY A 73 -1.72 18.95 -15.78
C GLY A 73 -1.66 17.83 -14.73
N ARG A 74 -1.29 16.62 -15.13
CA ARG A 74 -1.38 15.39 -14.31
C ARG A 74 -0.07 15.08 -13.59
N ALA A 75 1.07 15.28 -14.23
CA ALA A 75 2.37 15.22 -13.58
C ALA A 75 2.51 16.29 -12.49
N LYS A 76 1.96 17.49 -12.69
CA LYS A 76 1.87 18.51 -11.62
C LYS A 76 1.12 17.96 -10.41
N THR A 77 0.00 17.27 -10.60
CA THR A 77 -0.77 16.69 -9.49
C THR A 77 0.02 15.60 -8.78
N PHE A 78 0.71 14.73 -9.53
CA PHE A 78 1.54 13.68 -8.95
C PHE A 78 2.73 14.24 -8.17
N PHE A 79 3.54 15.13 -8.76
CA PHE A 79 4.69 15.74 -8.10
C PHE A 79 4.31 16.71 -6.98
N TYR A 80 3.13 17.32 -7.06
CA TYR A 80 2.59 18.11 -5.96
C TYR A 80 2.23 17.23 -4.76
N LYS A 81 1.64 16.07 -5.02
CA LYS A 81 1.25 15.10 -3.99
C LYS A 81 2.48 14.40 -3.39
N TYR A 82 3.51 14.16 -4.19
CA TYR A 82 4.76 13.51 -3.78
C TYR A 82 5.96 14.40 -4.10
N PRO A 83 6.20 15.45 -3.30
CA PRO A 83 7.19 16.48 -3.62
C PRO A 83 8.64 16.01 -3.50
N ASN A 84 8.89 14.90 -2.83
CA ASN A 84 10.23 14.34 -2.62
C ASN A 84 10.19 12.81 -2.53
N SER A 85 11.38 12.22 -2.57
CA SER A 85 11.58 10.76 -2.49
C SER A 85 10.98 10.14 -1.22
N LYS A 86 11.06 10.82 -0.09
CA LYS A 86 10.50 10.36 1.19
C LYS A 86 8.96 10.26 1.13
N ALA A 87 8.28 11.27 0.59
CA ALA A 87 6.83 11.26 0.44
C ALA A 87 6.38 10.17 -0.54
N PHE A 88 7.14 9.97 -1.64
CA PHE A 88 6.87 8.91 -2.60
C PHE A 88 7.10 7.52 -1.99
N LYS A 89 8.19 7.32 -1.26
CA LYS A 89 8.47 6.07 -0.53
C LYS A 89 7.34 5.73 0.43
N GLN A 90 6.89 6.71 1.20
CA GLN A 90 5.82 6.54 2.17
C GLN A 90 4.52 6.09 1.47
N TRP A 91 4.13 6.78 0.40
CA TRP A 91 2.97 6.38 -0.39
C TRP A 91 3.11 4.96 -0.97
N PHE A 92 4.30 4.61 -1.47
CA PHE A 92 4.55 3.28 -2.01
C PHE A 92 4.37 2.19 -0.94
N ILE A 93 4.94 2.41 0.25
CA ILE A 93 4.77 1.51 1.39
C ILE A 93 3.30 1.42 1.79
N GLU A 94 2.60 2.53 1.94
CA GLU A 94 1.19 2.56 2.32
C GLU A 94 0.28 1.84 1.32
N THR A 95 0.61 1.89 0.04
CA THR A 95 -0.18 1.27 -1.04
C THR A 95 0.07 -0.23 -1.16
N PHE A 96 1.33 -0.65 -1.05
CA PHE A 96 1.76 -2.02 -1.32
C PHE A 96 2.20 -2.78 -0.06
N PHE A 97 1.85 -2.28 1.11
CA PHE A 97 2.29 -2.80 2.39
C PHE A 97 2.16 -4.33 2.54
N PRO A 98 0.99 -4.95 2.33
CA PRO A 98 0.87 -6.39 2.50
C PRO A 98 1.77 -7.17 1.55
N PHE A 99 1.89 -6.71 0.31
CA PHE A 99 2.75 -7.34 -0.69
C PHE A 99 4.24 -7.28 -0.29
N ILE A 100 4.68 -6.17 0.30
CA ILE A 100 6.06 -5.99 0.74
C ILE A 100 6.36 -6.89 1.95
N VAL A 101 5.46 -6.96 2.93
CA VAL A 101 5.70 -7.73 4.17
C VAL A 101 5.51 -9.23 4.01
N THR A 102 4.76 -9.68 3.01
CA THR A 102 4.58 -11.10 2.71
C THR A 102 5.67 -11.69 1.82
N ASN A 103 6.41 -10.84 1.09
CA ASN A 103 7.47 -11.28 0.17
C ASN A 103 8.86 -11.01 0.76
N GLU A 104 9.48 -12.03 1.33
CA GLU A 104 10.77 -11.91 2.02
C GLU A 104 11.92 -11.48 1.12
N GLN A 105 11.88 -11.86 -0.14
CA GLN A 105 12.93 -11.59 -1.11
C GLN A 105 12.70 -10.30 -1.91
N LEU A 106 11.56 -9.63 -1.69
CA LEU A 106 11.24 -8.40 -2.43
C LEU A 106 12.15 -7.25 -1.99
N VAL A 107 12.87 -6.72 -2.94
CA VAL A 107 13.61 -5.46 -2.83
C VAL A 107 13.14 -4.56 -3.96
N VAL A 108 12.62 -3.40 -3.61
CA VAL A 108 12.17 -2.39 -4.58
C VAL A 108 13.11 -1.20 -4.49
N ASN A 109 13.86 -0.98 -5.55
CA ASN A 109 14.71 0.20 -5.69
C ASN A 109 13.90 1.30 -6.40
N ILE A 110 13.72 2.41 -5.73
CA ILE A 110 12.99 3.56 -6.24
C ILE A 110 14.01 4.68 -6.45
N ILE A 111 14.14 5.13 -7.70
CA ILE A 111 14.91 6.33 -8.03
C ILE A 111 13.91 7.44 -8.30
N PHE A 112 13.89 8.44 -7.46
CA PHE A 112 12.96 9.56 -7.55
C PHE A 112 13.73 10.89 -7.52
N ASN A 113 13.65 11.66 -8.60
CA ASN A 113 14.44 12.89 -8.77
C ASN A 113 15.96 12.72 -8.53
N GLY A 114 16.50 11.56 -8.92
CA GLY A 114 17.93 11.26 -8.75
C GLY A 114 18.31 10.73 -7.35
N GLU A 115 17.38 10.68 -6.41
CA GLU A 115 17.58 10.07 -5.09
C GLU A 115 17.20 8.58 -5.14
N ASP A 116 18.10 7.72 -4.68
CA ASP A 116 17.86 6.28 -4.57
C ASP A 116 17.22 5.94 -3.22
N VAL A 117 16.08 5.28 -3.26
CA VAL A 117 15.31 4.89 -2.09
C VAL A 117 14.94 3.42 -2.18
N THR A 118 15.55 2.60 -1.35
CA THR A 118 15.26 1.17 -1.30
C THR A 118 14.14 0.88 -0.30
N VAL A 119 13.17 0.04 -0.73
CA VAL A 119 12.11 -0.51 0.10
C VAL A 119 12.29 -2.02 0.20
N LYS A 120 12.42 -2.53 1.40
CA LYS A 120 12.49 -3.96 1.71
C LYS A 120 11.78 -4.25 3.04
N LYS A 121 11.34 -5.49 3.22
CA LYS A 121 10.63 -5.96 4.42
C LYS A 121 11.32 -5.55 5.72
N GLY A 122 12.61 -5.81 5.87
CA GLY A 122 13.36 -5.50 7.10
C GLY A 122 13.39 -4.03 7.50
N ASN A 123 13.17 -3.11 6.55
CA ASN A 123 13.07 -1.67 6.86
C ASN A 123 11.71 -1.27 7.42
N ILE A 124 10.70 -2.13 7.28
CA ILE A 124 9.31 -1.87 7.69
C ILE A 124 9.00 -2.64 8.98
N GLU A 125 9.52 -3.84 9.13
CA GLU A 125 9.21 -4.72 10.28
C GLU A 125 9.69 -4.17 11.61
N SER A 126 10.78 -3.40 11.66
CA SER A 126 11.29 -2.79 12.90
C SER A 126 10.31 -1.76 13.52
N GLU A 127 9.35 -1.28 12.73
CA GLU A 127 8.36 -0.28 13.14
C GLU A 127 6.93 -0.82 13.10
N THR A 128 6.78 -2.15 13.00
CA THR A 128 5.47 -2.79 12.78
C THR A 128 5.16 -3.80 13.87
N GLU A 129 4.01 -3.65 14.49
CA GLU A 129 3.43 -4.66 15.38
C GLU A 129 2.31 -5.42 14.69
N ARG A 130 2.14 -6.69 15.06
CA ARG A 130 1.15 -7.60 14.49
C ARG A 130 0.24 -8.13 15.59
N LYS A 131 -1.06 -7.98 15.40
CA LYS A 131 -2.08 -8.46 16.35
C LYS A 131 -3.02 -9.42 15.59
N PRO A 132 -2.75 -10.74 15.61
CA PRO A 132 -3.67 -11.71 15.05
C PRO A 132 -4.93 -11.84 15.92
N PHE A 133 -6.09 -12.00 15.31
CA PHE A 133 -7.31 -12.30 16.02
C PHE A 133 -8.28 -13.08 15.16
N GLU A 134 -9.21 -13.75 15.83
CA GLU A 134 -10.31 -14.47 15.22
C GLU A 134 -11.65 -13.92 15.70
N ILE A 135 -12.65 -14.00 14.83
CA ILE A 135 -13.99 -13.54 15.13
C ILE A 135 -15.04 -14.40 14.40
N ASN A 136 -16.13 -14.70 15.09
CA ASN A 136 -17.25 -15.41 14.50
C ASN A 136 -18.19 -14.44 13.78
N LEU A 137 -18.16 -14.50 12.45
CA LEU A 137 -18.96 -13.71 11.53
C LEU A 137 -20.15 -14.53 10.98
N ALA A 138 -20.91 -13.96 10.05
CA ALA A 138 -22.05 -14.64 9.45
C ALA A 138 -21.69 -15.97 8.79
N GLU A 139 -20.50 -16.06 8.19
CA GLU A 139 -19.99 -17.24 7.50
C GLU A 139 -19.07 -18.12 8.37
N GLY A 140 -19.10 -17.96 9.69
CA GLY A 140 -18.29 -18.73 10.63
C GLY A 140 -17.07 -17.97 11.14
N ASN A 141 -16.14 -18.73 11.73
CA ASN A 141 -14.94 -18.14 12.32
C ASN A 141 -13.97 -17.70 11.22
N LYS A 142 -13.53 -16.44 11.27
CA LYS A 142 -12.61 -15.83 10.31
C LYS A 142 -11.41 -15.24 11.02
N SER A 143 -10.24 -15.41 10.44
CA SER A 143 -8.96 -14.91 10.97
C SER A 143 -8.59 -13.58 10.32
N PHE A 144 -8.06 -12.68 11.14
CA PHE A 144 -7.63 -11.34 10.74
C PHE A 144 -6.24 -11.05 11.29
N MET A 145 -5.50 -10.21 10.56
CA MET A 145 -4.24 -9.64 11.03
C MET A 145 -4.34 -8.13 11.06
N LEU A 146 -4.29 -7.55 12.26
CA LEU A 146 -4.18 -6.11 12.46
C LEU A 146 -2.71 -5.73 12.55
N TRP A 147 -2.30 -4.76 11.75
CA TRP A 147 -0.95 -4.23 11.70
C TRP A 147 -0.94 -2.81 12.23
N LEU A 148 -0.05 -2.53 13.17
CA LEU A 148 0.21 -1.21 13.71
C LEU A 148 1.59 -0.78 13.23
N ILE A 149 1.64 0.25 12.39
CA ILE A 149 2.89 0.75 11.80
C ILE A 149 3.17 2.12 12.37
N LYS A 150 4.28 2.29 13.06
CA LYS A 150 4.66 3.57 13.65
C LYS A 150 4.97 4.59 12.54
N LYS A 151 4.26 5.72 12.53
CA LYS A 151 4.33 6.73 11.46
C LYS A 151 5.07 8.00 11.85
N GLY A 152 5.23 8.28 13.13
CA GLY A 152 5.83 9.53 13.63
C GLY A 152 4.96 10.78 13.41
N THR A 153 3.69 10.62 13.03
CA THR A 153 2.70 11.70 12.95
C THR A 153 1.60 11.44 13.97
N GLN A 154 1.12 12.49 14.62
CA GLN A 154 0.09 12.38 15.66
C GLN A 154 -1.21 11.76 15.13
N MET A 155 -1.88 10.97 15.99
CA MET A 155 -3.25 10.52 15.81
C MET A 155 -4.18 11.44 16.57
N HIS A 156 -5.21 11.95 15.90
CA HIS A 156 -6.22 12.81 16.51
C HIS A 156 -7.63 12.35 16.14
N GLY A 157 -8.45 12.15 17.18
CA GLY A 157 -9.84 11.75 16.99
C GLY A 157 -9.99 10.42 16.26
N GLU A 158 -10.83 10.37 15.25
CA GLU A 158 -11.14 9.16 14.50
C GLU A 158 -10.05 8.83 13.46
N ASN A 159 -9.36 7.72 13.66
CA ASN A 159 -8.28 7.24 12.79
C ASN A 159 -8.76 6.05 11.96
N PRO A 160 -8.66 6.09 10.62
CA PRO A 160 -9.15 5.02 9.77
C PRO A 160 -8.29 3.76 9.89
N VAL A 161 -8.95 2.59 9.85
CA VAL A 161 -8.29 1.30 9.64
C VAL A 161 -8.39 0.97 8.15
N THR A 162 -7.26 0.92 7.47
CA THR A 162 -7.20 0.62 6.05
C THR A 162 -7.28 -0.88 5.82
N CYS A 163 -8.26 -1.32 5.03
CA CYS A 163 -8.42 -2.71 4.65
C CYS A 163 -7.61 -3.03 3.39
N PHE A 164 -7.11 -4.26 3.35
CA PHE A 164 -6.43 -4.80 2.18
C PHE A 164 -7.06 -6.13 1.77
N ALA A 165 -7.30 -6.28 0.48
CA ALA A 165 -7.73 -7.50 -0.15
C ALA A 165 -6.82 -7.81 -1.33
N ARG A 166 -6.43 -9.09 -1.50
CA ARG A 166 -5.49 -9.52 -2.55
C ARG A 166 -4.22 -8.66 -2.62
N ASN A 167 -3.71 -8.28 -1.45
CA ASN A 167 -2.52 -7.41 -1.26
C ASN A 167 -2.67 -5.96 -1.79
N LEU A 168 -3.87 -5.51 -2.12
CA LEU A 168 -4.15 -4.15 -2.54
C LEU A 168 -5.12 -3.48 -1.58
N LYS A 169 -4.99 -2.17 -1.44
CA LYS A 169 -5.92 -1.37 -0.65
C LYS A 169 -7.32 -1.47 -1.27
N ALA A 170 -8.32 -1.79 -0.42
CA ALA A 170 -9.71 -1.85 -0.82
C ALA A 170 -10.60 -1.18 0.24
N ASP A 171 -11.65 -0.52 -0.21
CA ASP A 171 -12.60 0.15 0.66
C ASP A 171 -13.79 -0.76 0.98
N LEU A 172 -14.35 -0.67 2.19
CA LEU A 172 -15.59 -1.35 2.53
C LEU A 172 -16.77 -0.65 1.82
N SER A 173 -17.63 -1.43 1.14
CA SER A 173 -18.78 -0.88 0.40
C SER A 173 -19.84 -0.26 1.31
N ASN A 174 -20.02 -0.82 2.53
CA ASN A 174 -21.15 -0.49 3.40
C ASN A 174 -20.73 0.07 4.77
N GLY A 175 -19.57 0.71 4.86
CA GLY A 175 -19.10 1.26 6.13
C GLY A 175 -17.62 1.56 6.15
N LYS A 176 -17.11 1.80 7.35
CA LYS A 176 -15.69 2.03 7.59
C LYS A 176 -15.27 1.38 8.90
N LEU A 177 -14.01 1.04 9.01
CA LEU A 177 -13.37 0.66 10.26
C LEU A 177 -12.54 1.83 10.76
N SER A 178 -12.63 2.11 12.04
CA SER A 178 -11.90 3.24 12.64
C SER A 178 -11.66 3.03 14.13
N TYR A 179 -10.67 3.72 14.65
CA TYR A 179 -10.34 3.78 16.06
C TYR A 179 -10.12 5.23 16.49
N SER A 180 -10.73 5.62 17.61
CA SER A 180 -10.63 6.99 18.13
C SER A 180 -9.65 7.09 19.29
N ILE A 181 -8.57 7.82 19.08
CA ILE A 181 -7.56 8.09 20.10
C ILE A 181 -6.80 9.39 19.76
N ASP A 182 -6.41 10.13 20.80
CA ASP A 182 -5.40 11.18 20.71
C ASP A 182 -4.07 10.62 21.20
N ASN A 183 -3.11 10.53 20.31
CA ASN A 183 -1.78 9.97 20.58
C ASN A 183 -0.71 10.78 19.86
N ASN A 184 0.31 11.20 20.58
CA ASN A 184 1.46 11.91 20.03
C ASN A 184 2.33 11.00 19.14
N ASP A 185 2.36 9.70 19.42
CA ASP A 185 2.94 8.68 18.55
C ASP A 185 1.89 8.22 17.55
N GLY A 186 2.04 8.58 16.27
CA GLY A 186 1.10 8.17 15.24
C GLY A 186 1.31 6.76 14.75
N TYR A 187 0.21 6.09 14.44
CA TYR A 187 0.20 4.75 13.83
C TYR A 187 -0.67 4.73 12.58
N LEU A 188 -0.25 3.97 11.57
CA LEU A 188 -1.13 3.50 10.53
C LEU A 188 -1.74 2.17 10.97
N LEU A 189 -3.04 2.04 10.84
CA LEU A 189 -3.78 0.85 11.20
C LEU A 189 -4.21 0.13 9.92
N TYR A 190 -3.70 -1.09 9.70
CA TYR A 190 -3.97 -1.88 8.52
C TYR A 190 -4.58 -3.21 8.91
N LEU A 191 -5.54 -3.67 8.13
CA LEU A 191 -6.23 -4.94 8.34
C LEU A 191 -6.19 -5.79 7.09
N THR A 192 -5.76 -7.05 7.27
CA THR A 192 -5.74 -8.06 6.22
C THR A 192 -6.49 -9.31 6.66
N SER A 193 -7.16 -9.99 5.72
CA SER A 193 -7.86 -11.25 5.97
C SER A 193 -8.16 -11.95 4.65
N GLU A 194 -8.12 -13.27 4.62
CA GLU A 194 -8.63 -14.07 3.51
C GLU A 194 -10.15 -13.83 3.29
N TYR A 195 -10.90 -13.51 4.34
CA TYR A 195 -12.29 -13.11 4.24
C TYR A 195 -12.49 -11.88 3.33
N PHE A 196 -11.58 -10.92 3.37
CA PHE A 196 -11.62 -9.78 2.46
C PHE A 196 -11.26 -10.17 1.02
N ASP A 197 -10.30 -11.10 0.86
CA ASP A 197 -9.88 -11.59 -0.45
C ASP A 197 -11.01 -12.33 -1.19
N GLU A 198 -11.87 -13.02 -0.44
CA GLU A 198 -13.03 -13.72 -0.95
C GLU A 198 -14.18 -12.78 -1.34
N HIS A 199 -14.30 -11.62 -0.67
CA HIS A 199 -15.43 -10.69 -0.81
C HIS A 199 -15.07 -9.38 -1.55
N VAL A 200 -13.87 -9.26 -2.10
CA VAL A 200 -13.50 -8.09 -2.90
C VAL A 200 -14.08 -8.20 -4.30
N ASP A 201 -14.56 -7.09 -4.83
CA ASP A 201 -15.11 -7.00 -6.18
C ASP A 201 -14.09 -7.40 -7.27
N THR A 202 -14.55 -7.55 -8.50
CA THR A 202 -13.70 -7.96 -9.63
C THR A 202 -12.61 -6.95 -9.98
N LYS A 203 -12.78 -5.69 -9.56
CA LYS A 203 -11.78 -4.63 -9.75
C LYS A 203 -10.73 -4.61 -8.64
N GLY A 204 -10.99 -5.27 -7.50
CA GLY A 204 -10.12 -5.24 -6.32
C GLY A 204 -10.22 -3.94 -5.51
N GLU A 205 -11.29 -3.17 -5.69
CA GLU A 205 -11.42 -1.84 -5.08
C GLU A 205 -12.35 -1.82 -3.88
N LYS A 206 -13.37 -2.71 -3.86
CA LYS A 206 -14.42 -2.71 -2.84
C LYS A 206 -14.63 -4.07 -2.22
N ILE A 207 -14.67 -4.12 -0.89
CA ILE A 207 -14.99 -5.31 -0.10
C ILE A 207 -16.48 -5.27 0.23
N GLU A 208 -17.21 -6.30 -0.22
CA GLU A 208 -18.67 -6.42 -0.08
C GLU A 208 -19.02 -7.44 1.00
N ILE A 209 -19.08 -7.00 2.24
CA ILE A 209 -19.45 -7.81 3.41
C ILE A 209 -20.64 -7.20 4.14
N PRO A 210 -21.38 -8.01 4.94
CA PRO A 210 -22.51 -7.53 5.74
C PRO A 210 -22.13 -6.43 6.73
N VAL A 211 -23.02 -5.45 6.92
CA VAL A 211 -22.83 -4.37 7.88
C VAL A 211 -22.62 -4.88 9.31
N ASP A 212 -23.34 -5.93 9.70
CA ASP A 212 -23.18 -6.54 11.01
C ASP A 212 -21.79 -7.12 11.24
N ASP A 213 -21.18 -7.66 10.19
CA ASP A 213 -19.81 -8.17 10.26
C ASP A 213 -18.81 -7.02 10.37
N ILE A 214 -19.03 -5.91 9.65
CA ILE A 214 -18.22 -4.70 9.81
C ILE A 214 -18.26 -4.18 11.25
N LEU A 215 -19.43 -4.13 11.86
CA LEU A 215 -19.60 -3.68 13.24
C LEU A 215 -18.88 -4.61 14.23
N LYS A 216 -18.97 -5.93 14.05
CA LYS A 216 -18.25 -6.90 14.89
C LYS A 216 -16.74 -6.76 14.75
N ILE A 217 -16.24 -6.65 13.50
CA ILE A 217 -14.82 -6.45 13.22
C ILE A 217 -14.33 -5.16 13.88
N ASN A 218 -15.06 -4.05 13.69
CA ASN A 218 -14.70 -2.77 14.30
C ASN A 218 -14.65 -2.83 15.83
N LYS A 219 -15.64 -3.46 16.44
CA LYS A 219 -15.67 -3.67 17.89
C LYS A 219 -14.44 -4.44 18.37
N LYS A 220 -14.09 -5.53 17.67
CA LYS A 220 -12.93 -6.36 18.03
C LYS A 220 -11.61 -5.61 17.89
N ILE A 221 -11.46 -4.81 16.84
CA ILE A 221 -10.29 -3.94 16.64
C ILE A 221 -10.18 -2.94 17.80
N ASN A 222 -11.28 -2.29 18.18
CA ASN A 222 -11.28 -1.34 19.28
C ASN A 222 -10.87 -2.01 20.60
N GLU A 223 -11.39 -3.21 20.92
CA GLU A 223 -10.97 -3.97 22.10
C GLU A 223 -9.45 -4.24 22.12
N ILE A 224 -8.87 -4.61 20.98
CA ILE A 224 -7.43 -4.86 20.86
C ILE A 224 -6.62 -3.57 21.07
N LEU A 225 -7.05 -2.49 20.42
CA LEU A 225 -6.35 -1.21 20.47
C LEU A 225 -6.51 -0.52 21.83
N ASP A 226 -7.63 -0.68 22.52
CA ASP A 226 -7.82 -0.19 23.89
C ASP A 226 -6.83 -0.83 24.87
N ILE A 227 -6.54 -2.12 24.70
CA ILE A 227 -5.50 -2.81 25.49
C ILE A 227 -4.11 -2.28 25.12
N GLU A 228 -3.81 -2.18 23.83
CA GLU A 228 -2.52 -1.73 23.31
C GLU A 228 -2.17 -0.32 23.76
N PHE A 229 -3.15 0.59 23.68
CA PHE A 229 -2.98 1.99 24.02
C PHE A 229 -3.45 2.35 25.44
N SER A 230 -3.63 1.38 26.31
CA SER A 230 -4.17 1.59 27.68
C SER A 230 -3.42 2.66 28.48
N SER A 231 -2.09 2.68 28.44
CA SER A 231 -1.28 3.69 29.12
C SER A 231 -1.49 5.11 28.58
N ILE A 232 -1.70 5.24 27.28
CA ILE A 232 -1.97 6.53 26.62
C ILE A 232 -3.37 7.03 26.99
N ILE A 233 -4.36 6.14 26.97
CA ILE A 233 -5.74 6.43 27.38
C ILE A 233 -5.79 6.93 28.81
N GLU A 234 -5.10 6.25 29.74
CA GLU A 234 -5.03 6.67 31.14
C GLU A 234 -4.37 8.06 31.32
N ASN A 235 -3.30 8.34 30.59
CA ASN A 235 -2.64 9.64 30.63
C ASN A 235 -3.54 10.76 30.11
N ASN A 236 -4.20 10.55 28.97
CA ASN A 236 -5.16 11.51 28.41
C ASN A 236 -6.32 11.80 29.38
N GLN A 237 -6.83 10.78 30.05
CA GLN A 237 -7.87 10.96 31.07
C GLN A 237 -7.38 11.77 32.29
N LYS A 238 -6.15 11.59 32.74
CA LYS A 238 -5.54 12.36 33.83
C LYS A 238 -5.36 13.83 33.44
N GLU A 239 -4.90 14.10 32.23
CA GLU A 239 -4.74 15.46 31.69
C GLU A 239 -6.09 16.18 31.56
N THR A 240 -7.11 15.52 31.03
CA THR A 240 -8.47 16.08 30.93
C THR A 240 -9.02 16.45 32.29
N LYS A 241 -8.85 15.59 33.32
CA LYS A 241 -9.26 15.86 34.68
C LYS A 241 -8.51 17.06 35.29
N ARG A 242 -7.21 17.19 35.06
CA ARG A 242 -6.43 18.34 35.52
C ARG A 242 -6.88 19.63 34.88
N ASN A 243 -7.14 19.65 33.59
CA ASN A 243 -7.59 20.85 32.87
C ASN A 243 -8.98 21.27 33.25
N SER A 244 -9.87 20.34 33.63
CA SER A 244 -11.21 20.65 34.12
C SER A 244 -11.23 21.22 35.53
N LEU A 245 -10.14 21.09 36.31
CA LEU A 245 -10.00 21.61 37.69
C LEU A 245 -9.33 22.99 37.74
N ILE A 246 -8.85 23.53 36.62
CA ILE A 246 -8.30 24.90 36.56
C ILE A 246 -9.46 25.88 36.45
N PRO A 247 -9.69 26.75 37.46
CA PRO A 247 -10.74 27.77 37.36
C PRO A 247 -10.45 28.70 36.19
N GLN A 248 -11.40 28.88 35.31
CA GLN A 248 -11.33 29.95 34.33
C GLN A 248 -11.42 31.29 35.09
N HIS A 249 -10.27 31.92 35.34
CA HIS A 249 -10.25 33.31 35.81
C HIS A 249 -10.65 34.19 34.62
N ASN A 250 -11.92 34.64 34.64
CA ASN A 250 -12.42 35.77 33.85
C ASN A 250 -11.85 37.08 34.40
#